data_1d605d9feba7b40a92a06102a55e6093
#
_entry.id   1d605d9feba7b40a92a06102a55e6093
#
_cell.length_a   1.000
_cell.length_b   1.000
_cell.length_c   1.000
_cell.angle_alpha   90.00
_cell.angle_beta   90.00
_cell.angle_gamma   90.00
#
_symmetry.space_group_name_H-M   'P 1'
#
loop_
_entity.id
_entity.type
_entity.pdbx_description
1 polymer ?
#
loop_
_entity_poly.entity_id
_entity_poly.type
_entity_poly.pdbx_seq_one_letter_code
_entity_poly.pdbx_strand_id
1 'polypeptide(L)'
;MNYRDFLQKLIYVVINPIIKAMIAIGITPNVVTTVGFVGNLVATGLFIAGGIALQEGDAAGGMALIGWGGFTILFAGLFDMMDGRLARMGNMSSTFGALWDSTLDRYSEMVSLFGISVVFLNAGWFWTGIVTYAAILGSVMVSYVRARAEGLDIECKVGLLQRPERVVITAVVAMVTGCTGSLWWLAGGMAVIALLANMTAFWRVAHCYHELVKRDKK
;
A
#
# COMPACT_ATOMS: atom_id res chain seq x y z
N MET A 1 20.46 -17.87 -4.46
CA MET A 1 19.16 -17.46 -5.03
C MET A 1 18.37 -16.86 -3.86
N ASN A 2 18.09 -15.56 -3.91
CA ASN A 2 17.38 -14.90 -2.81
C ASN A 2 15.92 -15.42 -2.74
N TYR A 3 15.41 -15.63 -1.52
CA TYR A 3 14.00 -16.03 -1.28
C TYR A 3 12.98 -15.17 -2.05
N ARG A 4 13.28 -13.87 -2.18
CA ARG A 4 12.50 -12.90 -2.96
C ARG A 4 12.43 -13.27 -4.46
N ASP A 5 13.57 -13.68 -5.04
CA ASP A 5 13.65 -14.07 -6.46
C ASP A 5 12.90 -15.37 -6.74
N PHE A 6 12.87 -16.28 -5.76
CA PHE A 6 12.15 -17.54 -5.87
C PHE A 6 10.64 -17.31 -5.86
N LEU A 7 10.12 -16.54 -4.87
CA LEU A 7 8.70 -16.19 -4.81
C LEU A 7 8.24 -15.43 -6.05
N GLN A 8 9.04 -14.48 -6.52
CA GLN A 8 8.74 -13.71 -7.72
C GLN A 8 8.65 -14.59 -8.97
N LYS A 9 9.53 -15.58 -9.11
CA LYS A 9 9.46 -16.55 -10.21
C LYS A 9 8.20 -17.40 -10.13
N LEU A 10 7.82 -17.87 -8.96
CA LEU A 10 6.61 -18.67 -8.75
C LEU A 10 5.35 -17.88 -9.16
N ILE A 11 5.24 -16.65 -8.71
CA ILE A 11 4.14 -15.75 -9.06
C ILE A 11 4.11 -15.50 -10.57
N TYR A 12 5.26 -15.29 -11.20
CA TYR A 12 5.34 -15.06 -12.65
C TYR A 12 4.92 -16.26 -13.49
N VAL A 13 5.06 -17.50 -13.02
CA VAL A 13 4.55 -18.68 -13.70
C VAL A 13 3.02 -18.61 -13.85
N VAL A 14 2.34 -18.16 -12.80
CA VAL A 14 0.87 -18.02 -12.78
C VAL A 14 0.41 -16.79 -13.57
N ILE A 15 1.11 -15.66 -13.43
CA ILE A 15 0.70 -14.37 -13.99
C ILE A 15 1.01 -14.28 -15.51
N ASN A 16 2.11 -14.86 -15.99
CA ASN A 16 2.53 -14.73 -17.38
C ASN A 16 1.47 -15.17 -18.42
N PRO A 17 0.71 -16.27 -18.26
CA PRO A 17 -0.36 -16.62 -19.17
C PRO A 17 -1.46 -15.54 -19.24
N ILE A 18 -1.83 -14.99 -18.09
CA ILE A 18 -2.83 -13.92 -17.96
C ILE A 18 -2.34 -12.66 -18.69
N ILE A 19 -1.08 -12.28 -18.50
CA ILE A 19 -0.47 -11.13 -19.19
C ILE A 19 -0.46 -11.33 -20.71
N LYS A 20 -0.12 -12.53 -21.19
CA LYS A 20 -0.16 -12.81 -22.64
C LYS A 20 -1.57 -12.65 -23.20
N ALA A 21 -2.59 -13.11 -22.48
CA ALA A 21 -3.98 -12.91 -22.86
C ALA A 21 -4.36 -11.42 -22.87
N MET A 22 -3.94 -10.65 -21.85
CA MET A 22 -4.16 -9.20 -21.78
C MET A 22 -3.53 -8.47 -22.97
N ILE A 23 -2.30 -8.84 -23.37
CA ILE A 23 -1.63 -8.27 -24.54
C ILE A 23 -2.43 -8.58 -25.81
N ALA A 24 -2.90 -9.82 -25.97
CA ALA A 24 -3.64 -10.26 -27.14
C ALA A 24 -4.98 -9.51 -27.34
N ILE A 25 -5.63 -9.09 -26.25
CA ILE A 25 -6.89 -8.33 -26.29
C ILE A 25 -6.67 -6.80 -26.17
N GLY A 26 -5.42 -6.33 -26.16
CA GLY A 26 -5.08 -4.90 -26.19
C GLY A 26 -5.26 -4.16 -24.86
N ILE A 27 -5.27 -4.86 -23.71
CA ILE A 27 -5.31 -4.21 -22.40
C ILE A 27 -3.98 -3.49 -22.14
N THR A 28 -4.07 -2.21 -21.74
CA THR A 28 -2.89 -1.40 -21.43
C THR A 28 -2.51 -1.49 -19.94
N PRO A 29 -1.23 -1.28 -19.57
CA PRO A 29 -0.80 -1.23 -18.17
C PRO A 29 -1.61 -0.25 -17.32
N ASN A 30 -1.91 0.94 -17.84
CA ASN A 30 -2.67 1.97 -17.11
C ASN A 30 -4.08 1.52 -16.72
N VAL A 31 -4.73 0.69 -17.55
CA VAL A 31 -6.02 0.08 -17.21
C VAL A 31 -5.86 -0.86 -16.03
N VAL A 32 -4.82 -1.70 -16.03
CA VAL A 32 -4.56 -2.65 -14.95
C VAL A 32 -4.26 -1.93 -13.63
N THR A 33 -3.44 -0.88 -13.65
CA THR A 33 -3.17 -0.01 -12.49
C THR A 33 -4.47 0.60 -11.96
N THR A 34 -5.34 1.10 -12.88
CA THR A 34 -6.62 1.71 -12.48
C THR A 34 -7.55 0.66 -11.85
N VAL A 35 -7.60 -0.56 -12.38
CA VAL A 35 -8.38 -1.67 -11.77
C VAL A 35 -7.86 -2.00 -10.37
N GLY A 36 -6.54 -2.04 -10.17
CA GLY A 36 -5.93 -2.20 -8.84
C GLY A 36 -6.36 -1.10 -7.86
N PHE A 37 -6.38 0.15 -8.31
CA PHE A 37 -6.87 1.27 -7.51
C PHE A 37 -8.36 1.13 -7.15
N VAL A 38 -9.21 0.78 -8.11
CA VAL A 38 -10.64 0.51 -7.85
C VAL A 38 -10.81 -0.61 -6.81
N GLY A 39 -9.98 -1.66 -6.87
CA GLY A 39 -9.94 -2.70 -5.84
C GLY A 39 -9.66 -2.14 -4.44
N ASN A 40 -8.73 -1.18 -4.31
CA ASN A 40 -8.46 -0.51 -3.04
C ASN A 40 -9.61 0.40 -2.58
N LEU A 41 -10.36 1.02 -3.49
CA LEU A 41 -11.60 1.74 -3.15
C LEU A 41 -12.67 0.79 -2.62
N VAL A 42 -12.82 -0.40 -3.22
CA VAL A 42 -13.71 -1.44 -2.71
C VAL A 42 -13.29 -1.89 -1.31
N ALA A 43 -12.00 -2.14 -1.09
CA ALA A 43 -11.47 -2.48 0.23
C ALA A 43 -11.78 -1.39 1.27
N THR A 44 -11.62 -0.12 0.88
CA THR A 44 -11.96 1.04 1.73
C THR A 44 -13.46 1.03 2.09
N GLY A 45 -14.33 0.77 1.12
CA GLY A 45 -15.78 0.62 1.33
C GLY A 45 -16.10 -0.50 2.32
N LEU A 46 -15.42 -1.65 2.20
CA LEU A 46 -15.57 -2.78 3.14
C LEU A 46 -15.11 -2.40 4.56
N PHE A 47 -14.00 -1.67 4.73
CA PHE A 47 -13.58 -1.17 6.04
C PHE A 47 -14.61 -0.20 6.64
N ILE A 48 -15.09 0.76 5.86
CA ILE A 48 -16.10 1.72 6.33
C ILE A 48 -17.39 0.98 6.73
N ALA A 49 -17.89 0.07 5.89
CA ALA A 49 -19.07 -0.75 6.20
C ALA A 49 -18.84 -1.62 7.45
N GLY A 50 -17.65 -2.21 7.59
CA GLY A 50 -17.25 -2.96 8.79
C GLY A 50 -17.26 -2.10 10.05
N GLY A 51 -16.74 -0.87 9.97
CA GLY A 51 -16.80 0.10 11.08
C GLY A 51 -18.23 0.47 11.46
N ILE A 52 -19.11 0.70 10.50
CA ILE A 52 -20.53 0.99 10.73
C ILE A 52 -21.23 -0.22 11.41
N ALA A 53 -21.01 -1.43 10.89
CA ALA A 53 -21.57 -2.64 11.48
C ALA A 53 -21.14 -2.83 12.95
N LEU A 54 -19.85 -2.54 13.27
CA LEU A 54 -19.39 -2.56 14.66
C LEU A 54 -20.11 -1.53 15.54
N GLN A 55 -20.35 -0.33 15.04
CA GLN A 55 -21.08 0.73 15.75
C GLN A 55 -22.56 0.33 15.98
N GLU A 56 -23.17 -0.38 15.06
CA GLU A 56 -24.54 -0.88 15.16
C GLU A 56 -24.68 -2.14 16.04
N GLY A 57 -23.55 -2.68 16.53
CA GLY A 57 -23.54 -3.84 17.43
C GLY A 57 -23.38 -5.19 16.70
N ASP A 58 -23.29 -5.22 15.36
CA ASP A 58 -22.96 -6.43 14.60
C ASP A 58 -21.45 -6.66 14.57
N ALA A 59 -20.94 -7.18 15.68
CA ALA A 59 -19.51 -7.45 15.80
C ALA A 59 -19.03 -8.50 14.80
N ALA A 60 -19.80 -9.55 14.55
CA ALA A 60 -19.41 -10.64 13.66
C ALA A 60 -19.34 -10.18 12.19
N GLY A 61 -20.40 -9.50 11.73
CA GLY A 61 -20.44 -8.93 10.38
C GLY A 61 -19.37 -7.86 10.17
N GLY A 62 -19.18 -6.99 11.15
CA GLY A 62 -18.15 -5.94 11.10
C GLY A 62 -16.74 -6.51 10.98
N MET A 63 -16.38 -7.52 11.79
CA MET A 63 -15.08 -8.18 11.69
C MET A 63 -14.89 -8.93 10.38
N ALA A 64 -15.93 -9.61 9.87
CA ALA A 64 -15.86 -10.29 8.58
C ALA A 64 -15.60 -9.28 7.44
N LEU A 65 -16.29 -8.13 7.40
CA LEU A 65 -16.05 -7.09 6.41
C LEU A 65 -14.64 -6.52 6.47
N ILE A 66 -14.07 -6.34 7.67
CA ILE A 66 -12.66 -5.92 7.84
C ILE A 66 -11.72 -6.97 7.25
N GLY A 67 -11.96 -8.25 7.52
CA GLY A 67 -11.17 -9.35 6.96
C GLY A 67 -11.21 -9.39 5.43
N TRP A 68 -12.40 -9.24 4.85
CA TRP A 68 -12.57 -9.15 3.40
C TRP A 68 -11.90 -7.90 2.81
N GLY A 69 -11.91 -6.78 3.51
CA GLY A 69 -11.15 -5.58 3.13
C GLY A 69 -9.65 -5.88 3.00
N GLY A 70 -9.08 -6.58 3.97
CA GLY A 70 -7.68 -7.03 3.93
C GLY A 70 -7.38 -7.96 2.75
N PHE A 71 -8.25 -8.95 2.51
CA PHE A 71 -8.12 -9.84 1.34
C PHE A 71 -8.19 -9.05 0.02
N THR A 72 -9.10 -8.10 -0.08
CA THR A 72 -9.27 -7.24 -1.27
C THR A 72 -8.03 -6.40 -1.54
N ILE A 73 -7.35 -5.86 -0.50
CA ILE A 73 -6.06 -5.18 -0.65
C ILE A 73 -5.00 -6.11 -1.26
N LEU A 74 -4.86 -7.35 -0.78
CA LEU A 74 -3.90 -8.30 -1.35
C LEU A 74 -4.22 -8.64 -2.80
N PHE A 75 -5.50 -8.84 -3.10
CA PHE A 75 -5.95 -9.11 -4.47
C PHE A 75 -5.69 -7.91 -5.39
N ALA A 76 -5.97 -6.68 -4.94
CA ALA A 76 -5.64 -5.45 -5.66
C ALA A 76 -4.13 -5.31 -5.89
N GLY A 77 -3.30 -5.70 -4.92
CA GLY A 77 -1.84 -5.70 -5.04
C GLY A 77 -1.30 -6.65 -6.12
N LEU A 78 -2.06 -7.67 -6.55
CA LEU A 78 -1.67 -8.49 -7.69
C LEU A 78 -1.71 -7.68 -9.00
N PHE A 79 -2.67 -6.78 -9.17
CA PHE A 79 -2.75 -5.91 -10.35
C PHE A 79 -1.56 -4.96 -10.43
N ASP A 80 -1.08 -4.46 -9.30
CA ASP A 80 0.14 -3.65 -9.17
C ASP A 80 1.41 -4.40 -9.65
N MET A 81 1.47 -5.70 -9.40
CA MET A 81 2.55 -6.54 -9.95
C MET A 81 2.37 -6.83 -11.43
N MET A 82 1.12 -6.92 -11.89
CA MET A 82 0.78 -7.29 -13.27
C MET A 82 1.01 -6.14 -14.24
N ASP A 83 0.70 -4.89 -13.88
CA ASP A 83 0.84 -3.72 -14.78
C ASP A 83 2.30 -3.47 -15.18
N GLY A 84 3.23 -3.49 -14.22
CA GLY A 84 4.65 -3.37 -14.50
C GLY A 84 5.20 -4.56 -15.33
N ARG A 85 4.64 -5.76 -15.15
CA ARG A 85 5.00 -6.93 -15.98
C ARG A 85 4.43 -6.82 -17.38
N LEU A 86 3.17 -6.39 -17.50
CA LEU A 86 2.48 -6.14 -18.76
C LEU A 86 3.21 -5.06 -19.57
N ALA A 87 3.61 -3.95 -18.93
CA ALA A 87 4.37 -2.88 -19.58
C ALA A 87 5.68 -3.39 -20.20
N ARG A 88 6.42 -4.23 -19.47
CA ARG A 88 7.69 -4.81 -19.95
C ARG A 88 7.49 -5.85 -21.03
N MET A 89 6.54 -6.77 -20.88
CA MET A 89 6.31 -7.85 -21.85
C MET A 89 5.64 -7.36 -23.13
N GLY A 90 4.78 -6.34 -23.03
CA GLY A 90 4.05 -5.75 -24.15
C GLY A 90 4.79 -4.61 -24.87
N ASN A 91 6.02 -4.23 -24.42
CA ASN A 91 6.71 -3.03 -24.87
C ASN A 91 5.85 -1.75 -24.78
N MET A 92 5.00 -1.65 -23.72
CA MET A 92 4.07 -0.56 -23.50
C MET A 92 4.54 0.38 -22.36
N SER A 93 5.82 0.33 -21.98
CA SER A 93 6.39 1.21 -20.94
C SER A 93 6.37 2.66 -21.40
N SER A 94 5.86 3.56 -20.55
CA SER A 94 5.83 5.00 -20.83
C SER A 94 6.11 5.81 -19.56
N THR A 95 6.62 7.04 -19.72
CA THR A 95 6.86 7.97 -18.61
C THR A 95 5.55 8.33 -17.91
N PHE A 96 4.47 8.53 -18.68
CA PHE A 96 3.15 8.78 -18.12
C PHE A 96 2.64 7.56 -17.32
N GLY A 97 2.84 6.34 -17.83
CA GLY A 97 2.47 5.11 -17.10
C GLY A 97 3.16 5.00 -15.75
N ALA A 98 4.45 5.32 -15.67
CA ALA A 98 5.19 5.32 -14.42
C ALA A 98 4.68 6.40 -13.44
N LEU A 99 4.30 7.59 -13.95
CA LEU A 99 3.68 8.64 -13.13
C LEU A 99 2.31 8.20 -12.63
N TRP A 100 1.47 7.65 -13.53
CA TRP A 100 0.12 7.18 -13.22
C TRP A 100 0.13 6.10 -12.13
N ASP A 101 0.92 5.05 -12.33
CA ASP A 101 1.15 3.99 -11.37
C ASP A 101 1.58 4.55 -10.00
N SER A 102 2.66 5.34 -9.99
CA SER A 102 3.17 5.91 -8.75
C SER A 102 2.15 6.82 -8.04
N THR A 103 1.26 7.49 -8.76
CA THR A 103 0.21 8.35 -8.20
C THR A 103 -0.92 7.52 -7.60
N LEU A 104 -1.46 6.56 -8.37
CA LEU A 104 -2.54 5.69 -7.89
C LEU A 104 -2.12 4.82 -6.70
N ASP A 105 -0.85 4.44 -6.65
CA ASP A 105 -0.23 3.77 -5.53
C ASP A 105 -0.39 4.53 -4.21
N ARG A 106 -0.15 5.84 -4.22
CA ARG A 106 -0.29 6.69 -3.03
C ARG A 106 -1.75 6.84 -2.65
N TYR A 107 -2.62 7.09 -3.63
CA TYR A 107 -4.06 7.16 -3.38
C TYR A 107 -4.60 5.84 -2.81
N SER A 108 -4.21 4.69 -3.37
CA SER A 108 -4.61 3.37 -2.88
C SER A 108 -4.26 3.17 -1.40
N GLU A 109 -3.02 3.49 -1.02
CA GLU A 109 -2.58 3.37 0.36
C GLU A 109 -3.33 4.34 1.29
N MET A 110 -3.49 5.60 0.88
CA MET A 110 -4.16 6.62 1.67
C MET A 110 -5.64 6.27 1.92
N VAL A 111 -6.39 5.88 0.88
CA VAL A 111 -7.82 5.57 1.02
C VAL A 111 -8.04 4.31 1.85
N SER A 112 -7.19 3.29 1.70
CA SER A 112 -7.29 2.06 2.50
C SER A 112 -7.02 2.33 3.98
N LEU A 113 -5.96 3.07 4.31
CA LEU A 113 -5.66 3.46 5.69
C LEU A 113 -6.72 4.41 6.26
N PHE A 114 -7.31 5.29 5.44
CA PHE A 114 -8.44 6.12 5.84
C PHE A 114 -9.65 5.26 6.22
N GLY A 115 -10.00 4.25 5.42
CA GLY A 115 -11.07 3.31 5.75
C GLY A 115 -10.84 2.62 7.10
N ILE A 116 -9.60 2.21 7.39
CA ILE A 116 -9.22 1.63 8.69
C ILE A 116 -9.34 2.65 9.82
N SER A 117 -8.97 3.92 9.59
CA SER A 117 -9.18 4.98 10.59
C SER A 117 -10.66 5.11 10.96
N VAL A 118 -11.56 5.04 9.97
CA VAL A 118 -13.03 5.07 10.18
C VAL A 118 -13.49 3.85 10.99
N VAL A 119 -12.93 2.65 10.77
CA VAL A 119 -13.22 1.46 11.61
C VAL A 119 -12.97 1.78 13.09
N PHE A 120 -11.81 2.34 13.43
CA PHE A 120 -11.48 2.64 14.82
C PHE A 120 -12.34 3.74 15.42
N LEU A 121 -12.67 4.79 14.66
CA LEU A 121 -13.54 5.87 15.12
C LEU A 121 -14.94 5.34 15.43
N ASN A 122 -15.53 4.51 14.56
CA ASN A 122 -16.83 3.91 14.76
C ASN A 122 -16.85 2.88 15.90
N ALA A 123 -15.75 2.16 16.10
CA ALA A 123 -15.59 1.25 17.24
C ALA A 123 -15.32 1.95 18.59
N GLY A 124 -15.26 3.28 18.62
CA GLY A 124 -14.98 4.07 19.82
C GLY A 124 -13.47 4.11 20.21
N TRP A 125 -12.58 3.66 19.35
CA TRP A 125 -11.14 3.64 19.58
C TRP A 125 -10.47 4.91 19.02
N PHE A 126 -10.87 6.06 19.52
CA PHE A 126 -10.47 7.38 19.02
C PHE A 126 -8.95 7.52 18.86
N TRP A 127 -8.16 7.18 19.88
CA TRP A 127 -6.70 7.31 19.81
C TRP A 127 -6.05 6.41 18.77
N THR A 128 -6.60 5.24 18.53
CA THR A 128 -6.12 4.33 17.46
C THR A 128 -6.44 4.91 16.08
N GLY A 129 -7.58 5.58 15.93
CA GLY A 129 -7.89 6.36 14.73
C GLY A 129 -6.84 7.44 14.45
N ILE A 130 -6.41 8.18 15.48
CA ILE A 130 -5.32 9.18 15.38
C ILE A 130 -3.98 8.52 15.03
N VAL A 131 -3.64 7.37 15.63
CA VAL A 131 -2.43 6.60 15.27
C VAL A 131 -2.48 6.16 13.80
N THR A 132 -3.64 5.74 13.31
CA THR A 132 -3.82 5.37 11.89
C THR A 132 -3.64 6.58 10.97
N TYR A 133 -4.09 7.77 11.39
CA TYR A 133 -3.80 9.01 10.66
C TYR A 133 -2.29 9.30 10.61
N ALA A 134 -1.57 9.10 11.71
CA ALA A 134 -0.11 9.21 11.72
C ALA A 134 0.56 8.19 10.79
N ALA A 135 -0.02 6.99 10.62
CA ALA A 135 0.44 6.02 9.61
C ALA A 135 0.26 6.55 8.19
N ILE A 136 -0.87 7.21 7.88
CA ILE A 136 -1.10 7.86 6.57
C ILE A 136 -0.03 8.93 6.34
N LEU A 137 0.19 9.84 7.29
CA LEU A 137 1.19 10.90 7.17
C LEU A 137 2.59 10.33 6.89
N GLY A 138 3.03 9.35 7.69
CA GLY A 138 4.32 8.72 7.51
C GLY A 138 4.46 8.05 6.14
N SER A 139 3.44 7.30 5.69
CA SER A 139 3.42 6.62 4.39
C SER A 139 3.55 7.59 3.22
N VAL A 140 2.84 8.71 3.26
CA VAL A 140 2.92 9.77 2.24
C VAL A 140 4.30 10.42 2.26
N MET A 141 4.80 10.78 3.46
CA MET A 141 6.09 11.45 3.60
C MET A 141 7.27 10.57 3.17
N VAL A 142 7.24 9.27 3.43
CA VAL A 142 8.25 8.32 2.88
C VAL A 142 8.32 8.42 1.35
N SER A 143 7.17 8.43 0.68
CA SER A 143 7.10 8.51 -0.79
C SER A 143 7.49 9.90 -1.30
N TYR A 144 7.00 10.96 -0.64
CA TYR A 144 7.28 12.35 -1.00
C TYR A 144 8.77 12.68 -0.92
N VAL A 145 9.42 12.37 0.23
CA VAL A 145 10.85 12.67 0.42
C VAL A 145 11.71 11.95 -0.60
N ARG A 146 11.36 10.71 -0.97
CA ARG A 146 12.06 9.98 -2.02
C ARG A 146 11.91 10.67 -3.38
N ALA A 147 10.69 10.99 -3.78
CA ALA A 147 10.43 11.66 -5.06
C ALA A 147 11.12 13.04 -5.12
N ARG A 148 11.13 13.77 -3.99
CA ARG A 148 11.82 15.06 -3.90
C ARG A 148 13.34 14.91 -3.97
N ALA A 149 13.91 13.88 -3.35
CA ALA A 149 15.34 13.57 -3.44
C ALA A 149 15.74 13.23 -4.88
N GLU A 150 14.96 12.38 -5.57
CA GLU A 150 15.18 12.05 -6.99
C GLU A 150 15.15 13.32 -7.87
N GLY A 151 14.24 14.27 -7.60
CA GLY A 151 14.19 15.58 -8.28
C GLY A 151 15.34 16.54 -7.91
N LEU A 152 16.21 16.17 -6.96
CA LEU A 152 17.45 16.88 -6.60
C LEU A 152 18.69 16.06 -6.99
N ASP A 153 18.54 15.03 -7.81
CA ASP A 153 19.59 14.09 -8.22
C ASP A 153 20.28 13.43 -7.01
N ILE A 154 19.49 13.08 -5.97
CA ILE A 154 19.98 12.35 -4.78
C ILE A 154 19.37 10.96 -4.79
N GLU A 155 20.20 9.92 -4.74
CA GLU A 155 19.73 8.55 -4.57
C GLU A 155 19.30 8.32 -3.11
N CYS A 156 17.98 8.14 -2.88
CA CYS A 156 17.38 7.98 -1.56
C CYS A 156 16.62 6.65 -1.45
N LYS A 157 17.37 5.53 -1.31
CA LYS A 157 16.83 4.17 -1.14
C LYS A 157 16.84 3.68 0.31
N VAL A 158 17.20 4.56 1.25
CA VAL A 158 17.25 4.23 2.69
C VAL A 158 15.85 4.10 3.29
N GLY A 159 15.74 3.32 4.35
CA GLY A 159 14.51 3.17 5.15
C GLY A 159 14.15 1.71 5.46
N LEU A 160 13.35 1.52 6.51
CA LEU A 160 13.00 0.21 7.07
C LEU A 160 11.72 -0.38 6.49
N LEU A 161 10.78 0.44 6.05
CA LEU A 161 9.46 0.00 5.62
C LEU A 161 9.10 0.63 4.27
N GLN A 162 9.27 -0.16 3.21
CA GLN A 162 8.88 0.24 1.86
C GLN A 162 7.38 0.01 1.64
N ARG A 163 6.81 0.60 0.57
CA ARG A 163 5.37 0.50 0.26
C ARG A 163 4.84 -0.94 0.21
N PRO A 164 5.46 -1.89 -0.50
CA PRO A 164 4.95 -3.26 -0.57
C PRO A 164 4.83 -3.92 0.82
N GLU A 165 5.77 -3.64 1.72
CA GLU A 165 5.77 -4.18 3.07
C GLU A 165 4.61 -3.60 3.90
N ARG A 166 4.32 -2.29 3.76
CA ARG A 166 3.18 -1.65 4.44
C ARG A 166 1.85 -2.20 3.93
N VAL A 167 1.69 -2.36 2.62
CA VAL A 167 0.48 -2.94 2.00
C VAL A 167 0.24 -4.37 2.53
N VAL A 168 1.28 -5.20 2.56
CA VAL A 168 1.18 -6.57 3.07
C VAL A 168 0.85 -6.59 4.56
N ILE A 169 1.50 -5.75 5.39
CA ILE A 169 1.19 -5.65 6.83
C ILE A 169 -0.29 -5.27 7.00
N THR A 170 -0.75 -4.20 6.34
CA THR A 170 -2.14 -3.74 6.42
C THR A 170 -3.13 -4.85 6.09
N ALA A 171 -2.90 -5.54 4.98
CA ALA A 171 -3.78 -6.61 4.51
C ALA A 171 -3.79 -7.81 5.48
N VAL A 172 -2.62 -8.26 5.91
CA VAL A 172 -2.48 -9.41 6.82
C VAL A 172 -3.13 -9.12 8.17
N VAL A 173 -2.85 -7.95 8.78
CA VAL A 173 -3.46 -7.63 10.08
C VAL A 173 -4.98 -7.45 10.00
N ALA A 174 -5.50 -6.92 8.86
CA ALA A 174 -6.94 -6.83 8.64
C ALA A 174 -7.59 -8.23 8.49
N MET A 175 -6.97 -9.14 7.73
CA MET A 175 -7.43 -10.53 7.61
C MET A 175 -7.39 -11.25 8.96
N VAL A 176 -6.30 -11.14 9.73
CA VAL A 176 -6.18 -11.72 11.07
C VAL A 176 -7.24 -11.15 12.00
N THR A 177 -7.52 -9.84 11.94
CA THR A 177 -8.62 -9.20 12.68
C THR A 177 -9.96 -9.84 12.34
N GLY A 178 -10.25 -10.03 11.05
CA GLY A 178 -11.47 -10.70 10.59
C GLY A 178 -11.59 -12.15 11.08
N CYS A 179 -10.49 -12.90 11.06
CA CYS A 179 -10.48 -14.31 11.53
C CYS A 179 -10.56 -14.45 13.05
N THR A 180 -9.96 -13.54 13.81
CA THR A 180 -9.87 -13.64 15.27
C THR A 180 -10.96 -12.87 16.02
N GLY A 181 -11.67 -11.97 15.34
CA GLY A 181 -12.63 -11.06 15.95
C GLY A 181 -12.01 -10.03 16.89
N SER A 182 -10.72 -9.73 16.74
CA SER A 182 -9.99 -8.82 17.65
C SER A 182 -9.34 -7.65 16.92
N LEU A 183 -9.82 -6.42 17.20
CA LEU A 183 -9.27 -5.18 16.65
C LEU A 183 -7.82 -4.90 17.07
N TRP A 184 -7.31 -5.56 18.11
CA TRP A 184 -5.94 -5.37 18.57
C TRP A 184 -4.89 -5.70 17.51
N TRP A 185 -5.16 -6.67 16.62
CA TRP A 185 -4.26 -6.99 15.51
C TRP A 185 -4.15 -5.82 14.53
N LEU A 186 -5.30 -5.26 14.16
CA LEU A 186 -5.34 -4.09 13.26
C LEU A 186 -4.67 -2.87 13.91
N ALA A 187 -4.94 -2.63 15.20
CA ALA A 187 -4.34 -1.55 15.98
C ALA A 187 -2.81 -1.69 16.07
N GLY A 188 -2.32 -2.88 16.36
CA GLY A 188 -0.89 -3.17 16.40
C GLY A 188 -0.21 -2.94 15.05
N GLY A 189 -0.83 -3.39 13.96
CA GLY A 189 -0.33 -3.14 12.60
C GLY A 189 -0.25 -1.65 12.27
N MET A 190 -1.29 -0.89 12.61
CA MET A 190 -1.29 0.57 12.37
C MET A 190 -0.25 1.30 13.21
N ALA A 191 -0.04 0.88 14.46
CA ALA A 191 1.00 1.45 15.32
C ALA A 191 2.42 1.19 14.76
N VAL A 192 2.67 -0.02 14.28
CA VAL A 192 3.94 -0.39 13.62
C VAL A 192 4.17 0.46 12.37
N ILE A 193 3.15 0.59 11.51
CA ILE A 193 3.27 1.41 10.28
C ILE A 193 3.48 2.88 10.66
N ALA A 194 2.71 3.43 11.61
CA ALA A 194 2.85 4.80 12.06
C ALA A 194 4.28 5.10 12.56
N LEU A 195 4.82 4.22 13.38
CA LEU A 195 6.18 4.39 13.92
C LEU A 195 7.24 4.28 12.81
N LEU A 196 7.27 3.16 12.09
CA LEU A 196 8.34 2.86 11.15
C LEU A 196 8.30 3.74 9.90
N ALA A 197 7.11 4.11 9.40
CA ALA A 197 7.01 5.00 8.25
C ALA A 197 7.50 6.42 8.60
N ASN A 198 7.08 6.98 9.75
CA ASN A 198 7.57 8.30 10.16
C ASN A 198 9.08 8.29 10.45
N MET A 199 9.60 7.27 11.15
CA MET A 199 11.04 7.10 11.33
C MET A 199 11.79 7.06 9.98
N THR A 200 11.26 6.30 9.01
CA THR A 200 11.84 6.20 7.66
C THR A 200 11.81 7.54 6.93
N ALA A 201 10.72 8.30 7.05
CA ALA A 201 10.62 9.63 6.44
C ALA A 201 11.69 10.59 6.98
N PHE A 202 11.84 10.67 8.30
CA PHE A 202 12.90 11.49 8.93
C PHE A 202 14.30 10.98 8.59
N TRP A 203 14.53 9.67 8.55
CA TRP A 203 15.81 9.12 8.12
C TRP A 203 16.17 9.53 6.69
N ARG A 204 15.20 9.51 5.77
CA ARG A 204 15.39 9.99 4.39
C ARG A 204 15.76 11.47 4.33
N VAL A 205 15.10 12.32 5.14
CA VAL A 205 15.45 13.74 5.24
C VAL A 205 16.89 13.92 5.73
N ALA A 206 17.29 13.22 6.79
CA ALA A 206 18.65 13.27 7.30
C ALA A 206 19.68 12.79 6.26
N HIS A 207 19.38 11.71 5.53
CA HIS A 207 20.24 11.23 4.43
C HIS A 207 20.41 12.29 3.35
N CYS A 208 19.31 12.91 2.88
CA CYS A 208 19.37 13.98 1.88
C CYS A 208 20.16 15.19 2.38
N TYR A 209 20.01 15.58 3.64
CA TYR A 209 20.77 16.66 4.25
C TYR A 209 22.28 16.39 4.17
N HIS A 210 22.73 15.19 4.55
CA HIS A 210 24.14 14.83 4.48
C HIS A 210 24.70 14.85 3.05
N GLU A 211 23.93 14.41 2.06
CA GLU A 211 24.37 14.43 0.65
C GLU A 211 24.43 15.87 0.10
N LEU A 212 23.50 16.75 0.45
CA LEU A 212 23.51 18.16 0.03
C LEU A 212 24.69 18.92 0.64
N VAL A 213 24.95 18.75 1.94
CA VAL A 213 26.09 19.39 2.61
C VAL A 213 27.44 18.96 2.02
N LYS A 214 27.55 17.71 1.54
CA LYS A 214 28.75 17.26 0.83
C LYS A 214 28.89 17.94 -0.55
N ARG A 215 27.78 18.21 -1.25
CA ARG A 215 27.79 18.93 -2.54
C ARG A 215 28.22 20.39 -2.37
N ASP A 216 27.70 21.07 -1.35
CA ASP A 216 27.99 22.49 -1.09
C ASP A 216 29.44 22.75 -0.64
N LYS A 217 30.15 21.71 -0.21
CA LYS A 217 31.57 21.78 0.18
C LYS A 217 32.56 21.48 -0.96
N LYS A 218 32.07 21.07 -2.14
CA LYS A 218 32.85 20.86 -3.36
C LYS A 218 32.75 22.02 -4.32
#